data_7e7ff6380a532451ff9164efa226ee9b
#
_entry.id   7e7ff6380a532451ff9164efa226ee9b
#
_cell.length_a   1.000
_cell.length_b   1.000
_cell.length_c   1.000
_cell.angle_alpha   90.00
_cell.angle_beta   90.00
_cell.angle_gamma   90.00
#
_symmetry.space_group_name_H-M   'P 1'
#
loop_
_entity.id
_entity.type
_entity.pdbx_description
1 polymer ?
#
loop_
_entity_poly.entity_id
_entity_poly.type
_entity_poly.pdbx_seq_one_letter_code
_entity_poly.pdbx_strand_id
1 'polypeptide(L)'
;MVFTNRKSLKFVLAEENLFFLSPFSFRRLYHVGEHYGDEVVLKGYGSMADYNNKSGVGGRLKRYARVTTTMSGLAARLASERYLGMEIDRSKHAVQLREALGGLKGPLMKVAQILSTIPDALPPEYAEELAALQADAPSMGWLFVKRRMSAEIGADWQSKFKTFDRQAISAASLGQVHKATAHDGHALAVKLQYPDMASAIDADLRQLKLVFQLYERFDNAISTADIHTELSDRLREELDYGREAANLQLYRLMLEREDNVRLPEVVKELSSPRALTMTWLEGQKLMAWLASNPSQEDRNQVAMNMFRAWYVPFYYYGVIHGDPHLGNYSIDSELNINLMDFGSIRIFRPEFVGGVIDLYKALRDGNTDLARKAYEQWGFHGLDEEAISILNIWAEFIYAPLLSDEVRPIQQVRNGSAGRELAEKVHQELKRIGGIKPPREFVLMDRAAVGLGSVFIHLGAEVNWHRLFHDLIDDFDTSLLKQRQAELCRMAGLPDNILNS
;
A
#
# COMPACT_ATOMS: atom_id res chain seq x y z
N MET A 1 -3.81 19.69 -42.31
CA MET A 1 -4.76 20.10 -41.27
C MET A 1 -4.87 18.92 -40.32
N VAL A 2 -4.10 18.95 -39.25
CA VAL A 2 -4.06 17.89 -38.23
C VAL A 2 -4.40 18.58 -36.90
N PHE A 3 -5.58 18.33 -36.38
CA PHE A 3 -5.94 18.72 -35.04
C PHE A 3 -5.76 17.53 -34.12
N THR A 4 -4.68 17.52 -33.37
CA THR A 4 -4.44 16.60 -32.28
C THR A 4 -5.14 17.08 -31.00
N ASN A 5 -6.04 16.29 -30.52
CA ASN A 5 -6.88 16.55 -29.36
C ASN A 5 -6.06 16.27 -28.06
N ARG A 6 -5.52 17.33 -27.44
CA ARG A 6 -4.72 17.26 -26.18
C ARG A 6 -5.59 17.20 -24.89
N LYS A 7 -6.90 17.02 -25.00
CA LYS A 7 -7.80 17.04 -23.85
C LYS A 7 -8.03 15.68 -23.17
N SER A 8 -7.64 14.56 -23.79
CA SER A 8 -7.90 13.23 -23.24
C SER A 8 -6.82 12.70 -22.29
N LEU A 9 -5.64 13.33 -22.22
CA LEU A 9 -4.54 12.84 -21.36
C LEU A 9 -4.58 13.35 -19.91
N LYS A 10 -5.36 14.40 -19.62
CA LYS A 10 -5.44 14.99 -18.27
C LYS A 10 -6.47 14.32 -17.35
N PHE A 11 -7.41 13.56 -17.90
CA PHE A 11 -8.46 12.90 -17.10
C PHE A 11 -8.04 11.57 -16.49
N VAL A 12 -7.05 10.87 -17.07
CA VAL A 12 -6.62 9.53 -16.64
C VAL A 12 -5.76 9.58 -15.37
N LEU A 13 -5.04 10.67 -15.12
CA LEU A 13 -4.13 10.78 -13.97
C LEU A 13 -4.82 11.22 -12.65
N ALA A 14 -6.04 11.76 -12.71
CA ALA A 14 -6.78 12.19 -11.52
C ALA A 14 -7.60 11.06 -10.87
N GLU A 15 -7.88 9.98 -11.59
CA GLU A 15 -8.70 8.87 -11.11
C GLU A 15 -7.92 7.78 -10.35
N GLU A 16 -6.60 7.72 -10.48
CA GLU A 16 -5.79 6.64 -9.89
C GLU A 16 -5.66 6.67 -8.36
N ASN A 17 -5.97 7.79 -7.70
CA ASN A 17 -5.73 7.97 -6.26
C ASN A 17 -6.98 7.88 -5.36
N LEU A 18 -8.16 7.65 -5.92
CA LEU A 18 -9.43 7.75 -5.19
C LEU A 18 -9.99 6.43 -4.65
N PHE A 19 -9.29 5.31 -4.84
CA PHE A 19 -9.81 3.97 -4.56
C PHE A 19 -9.51 3.40 -3.15
N PHE A 20 -8.85 4.15 -2.28
CA PHE A 20 -8.36 3.60 -1.01
C PHE A 20 -9.23 3.90 0.21
N LEU A 21 -10.47 4.36 0.04
CA LEU A 21 -11.31 4.76 1.16
C LEU A 21 -12.34 3.68 1.50
N SER A 22 -12.09 2.94 2.56
CA SER A 22 -13.03 2.12 3.29
C SER A 22 -14.10 3.00 3.99
N PRO A 23 -15.30 2.49 4.32
CA PRO A 23 -16.29 3.21 5.12
C PRO A 23 -15.74 3.74 6.45
N PHE A 24 -14.69 3.11 6.96
CA PHE A 24 -14.01 3.50 8.19
C PHE A 24 -12.95 4.61 7.99
N SER A 25 -12.67 4.99 6.73
CA SER A 25 -11.70 6.02 6.36
C SER A 25 -12.36 7.35 5.93
N PHE A 26 -13.70 7.43 5.88
CA PHE A 26 -14.41 8.57 5.32
C PHE A 26 -14.73 9.65 6.37
N ARG A 27 -14.19 10.85 6.20
CA ARG A 27 -14.74 12.11 6.72
C ARG A 27 -14.90 13.12 5.60
N ARG A 28 -16.13 13.48 5.29
CA ARG A 28 -16.63 14.65 4.51
C ARG A 28 -15.84 15.03 3.25
N LEU A 29 -16.40 14.68 2.10
CA LEU A 29 -16.25 15.42 0.85
C LEU A 29 -17.53 16.23 0.63
N TYR A 30 -17.48 17.54 0.77
CA TYR A 30 -18.53 18.45 0.26
C TYR A 30 -17.91 19.56 -0.57
N HIS A 31 -18.43 19.70 -1.77
CA HIS A 31 -18.36 20.83 -2.72
C HIS A 31 -17.01 21.16 -3.35
N VAL A 32 -16.83 20.67 -4.56
CA VAL A 32 -16.20 21.47 -5.63
C VAL A 32 -17.05 21.36 -6.88
N GLY A 33 -17.92 22.32 -7.05
CA GLY A 33 -18.54 22.67 -8.33
C GLY A 33 -17.74 23.79 -8.98
N GLU A 34 -17.43 23.58 -10.26
CA GLU A 34 -17.18 24.60 -11.28
C GLU A 34 -16.33 25.83 -10.93
N HIS A 35 -15.09 25.84 -11.41
CA HIS A 35 -14.43 26.93 -12.14
C HIS A 35 -12.93 26.66 -12.28
N TYR A 36 -12.49 26.32 -13.45
CA TYR A 36 -11.08 26.53 -13.85
C TYR A 36 -11.01 27.03 -15.29
N GLY A 37 -10.73 28.30 -15.42
CA GLY A 37 -10.09 28.93 -16.55
C GLY A 37 -8.74 29.49 -16.08
N ASP A 38 -7.77 29.38 -17.00
CA ASP A 38 -6.54 30.19 -17.12
C ASP A 38 -5.22 29.61 -16.62
N GLU A 39 -4.42 29.33 -17.65
CA GLU A 39 -2.97 29.40 -17.88
C GLU A 39 -2.01 29.33 -16.68
N VAL A 40 -1.26 28.23 -16.61
CA VAL A 40 0.00 28.13 -15.87
C VAL A 40 1.18 28.20 -16.84
N VAL A 41 1.91 29.30 -16.76
CA VAL A 41 3.18 29.52 -17.44
C VAL A 41 4.27 28.71 -16.75
N LEU A 42 4.89 27.79 -17.51
CA LEU A 42 6.08 27.05 -17.09
C LEU A 42 7.30 27.98 -16.98
N LYS A 43 7.81 28.20 -15.78
CA LYS A 43 9.13 28.79 -15.54
C LYS A 43 10.17 27.72 -15.21
N GLY A 44 11.16 27.70 -16.06
CA GLY A 44 12.52 27.23 -16.09
C GLY A 44 13.07 26.27 -15.01
N TYR A 45 13.51 25.15 -15.49
CA TYR A 45 14.40 24.22 -14.77
C TYR A 45 15.79 24.85 -14.57
N GLY A 46 16.20 24.96 -13.31
CA GLY A 46 17.55 25.37 -12.92
C GLY A 46 18.55 24.22 -13.16
N SER A 47 19.75 24.58 -13.58
CA SER A 47 20.87 23.75 -14.01
C SER A 47 21.34 22.73 -12.95
N MET A 48 21.74 21.53 -13.40
CA MET A 48 22.31 20.40 -12.63
C MET A 48 23.56 20.73 -11.77
N ALA A 49 24.17 21.90 -11.93
CA ALA A 49 25.40 22.29 -11.23
C ALA A 49 25.19 22.67 -9.75
N ASP A 50 23.96 22.99 -9.34
CA ASP A 50 23.64 23.46 -7.97
C ASP A 50 23.41 22.31 -6.95
N TYR A 51 23.42 21.08 -7.41
CA TYR A 51 23.05 19.91 -6.61
C TYR A 51 24.16 19.36 -5.73
N ASN A 52 25.43 19.61 -6.06
CA ASN A 52 26.57 19.00 -5.37
C ASN A 52 27.01 19.74 -4.09
N ASN A 53 26.47 20.95 -3.81
CA ASN A 53 26.96 21.78 -2.71
C ASN A 53 26.02 21.86 -1.49
N LYS A 54 24.88 21.11 -1.45
CA LYS A 54 23.87 21.18 -0.38
C LYS A 54 23.73 19.93 0.50
N SER A 55 24.66 18.99 0.42
CA SER A 55 24.64 17.75 1.24
C SER A 55 25.32 17.86 2.62
N GLY A 56 25.77 19.02 3.01
CA GLY A 56 26.34 19.28 4.34
C GLY A 56 25.27 19.38 5.43
N VAL A 57 25.70 19.27 6.72
CA VAL A 57 24.86 19.39 7.92
C VAL A 57 23.98 20.65 7.89
N GLY A 58 24.47 21.78 7.33
CA GLY A 58 23.69 23.00 7.16
C GLY A 58 22.52 22.90 6.17
N GLY A 59 22.64 22.09 5.11
CA GLY A 59 21.55 21.85 4.15
C GLY A 59 20.44 20.99 4.74
N ARG A 60 20.78 20.04 5.62
CA ARG A 60 19.81 19.23 6.39
C ARG A 60 19.08 20.11 7.41
N LEU A 61 19.80 20.93 8.18
CA LEU A 61 19.19 21.85 9.18
C LEU A 61 18.21 22.82 8.54
N LYS A 62 18.54 23.36 7.36
CA LYS A 62 17.67 24.30 6.64
C LYS A 62 16.41 23.64 6.07
N ARG A 63 16.49 22.36 5.67
CA ARG A 63 15.34 21.56 5.23
C ARG A 63 14.43 21.23 6.41
N TYR A 64 15.00 20.76 7.53
CA TYR A 64 14.23 20.47 8.75
C TYR A 64 13.55 21.73 9.29
N ALA A 65 14.22 22.88 9.31
CA ALA A 65 13.62 24.16 9.71
C ALA A 65 12.40 24.53 8.84
N ARG A 66 12.46 24.30 7.53
CA ARG A 66 11.35 24.59 6.62
C ARG A 66 10.14 23.69 6.90
N VAL A 67 10.35 22.39 7.11
CA VAL A 67 9.28 21.44 7.44
C VAL A 67 8.66 21.77 8.79
N THR A 68 9.49 21.99 9.82
CA THR A 68 9.03 22.38 11.15
C THR A 68 8.20 23.67 11.09
N THR A 69 8.62 24.65 10.30
CA THR A 69 7.88 25.91 10.13
C THR A 69 6.54 25.66 9.42
N THR A 70 6.50 24.82 8.39
CA THR A 70 5.26 24.49 7.66
C THR A 70 4.30 23.68 8.53
N MET A 71 4.80 22.69 9.28
CA MET A 71 3.99 21.88 10.20
C MET A 71 3.50 22.69 11.41
N SER A 72 4.34 23.57 11.96
CA SER A 72 3.93 24.50 13.03
C SER A 72 2.89 25.53 12.52
N GLY A 73 3.04 25.98 11.29
CA GLY A 73 2.06 26.84 10.62
C GLY A 73 0.72 26.12 10.42
N LEU A 74 0.74 24.84 10.05
CA LEU A 74 -0.44 24.00 9.93
C LEU A 74 -1.14 23.83 11.29
N ALA A 75 -0.41 23.46 12.32
CA ALA A 75 -0.95 23.28 13.67
C ALA A 75 -1.55 24.59 14.22
N ALA A 76 -0.86 25.73 14.00
CA ALA A 76 -1.34 27.04 14.44
C ALA A 76 -2.64 27.45 13.71
N ARG A 77 -2.79 27.11 12.44
CA ARG A 77 -3.98 27.44 11.65
C ARG A 77 -5.16 26.53 12.00
N LEU A 78 -4.96 25.25 12.17
CA LEU A 78 -6.00 24.33 12.66
C LEU A 78 -6.49 24.74 14.07
N ALA A 79 -5.58 25.24 14.91
CA ALA A 79 -5.94 25.85 16.19
C ALA A 79 -6.76 27.13 16.01
N SER A 80 -6.41 28.00 15.05
CA SER A 80 -7.16 29.25 14.80
C SER A 80 -8.55 29.00 14.22
N GLU A 81 -8.74 27.97 13.39
CA GLU A 81 -10.06 27.54 12.92
C GLU A 81 -10.97 27.19 14.11
N ARG A 82 -10.45 26.43 15.06
CA ARG A 82 -11.23 25.96 16.20
C ARG A 82 -11.52 27.03 17.25
N TYR A 83 -10.55 27.91 17.54
CA TYR A 83 -10.66 28.90 18.63
C TYR A 83 -11.14 30.28 18.16
N LEU A 84 -10.89 30.62 16.91
CA LEU A 84 -11.19 31.96 16.38
C LEU A 84 -12.29 31.93 15.31
N GLY A 85 -12.85 30.77 14.97
CA GLY A 85 -13.92 30.62 13.98
C GLY A 85 -13.50 31.06 12.55
N MET A 86 -12.20 31.07 12.26
CA MET A 86 -11.70 31.42 10.94
C MET A 86 -11.86 30.24 9.99
N GLU A 87 -12.60 30.42 8.89
CA GLU A 87 -12.67 29.43 7.84
C GLU A 87 -11.30 29.29 7.15
N ILE A 88 -10.76 28.07 7.13
CA ILE A 88 -9.51 27.75 6.43
C ILE A 88 -9.86 26.94 5.19
N ASP A 89 -9.34 27.36 4.05
CA ASP A 89 -9.34 26.55 2.82
C ASP A 89 -8.36 25.37 2.98
N ARG A 90 -8.88 24.25 3.46
CA ARG A 90 -8.11 23.03 3.74
C ARG A 90 -7.48 22.44 2.48
N SER A 91 -8.17 22.53 1.35
CA SER A 91 -7.68 22.02 0.06
C SER A 91 -6.44 22.79 -0.40
N LYS A 92 -6.47 24.10 -0.31
CA LYS A 92 -5.34 24.96 -0.66
C LYS A 92 -4.13 24.73 0.24
N HIS A 93 -4.40 24.44 1.51
CA HIS A 93 -3.40 24.11 2.51
C HIS A 93 -2.76 22.75 2.28
N ALA A 94 -3.56 21.75 1.92
CA ALA A 94 -3.10 20.39 1.61
C ALA A 94 -2.15 20.41 0.39
N VAL A 95 -2.48 21.17 -0.65
CA VAL A 95 -1.60 21.40 -1.81
C VAL A 95 -0.27 22.04 -1.40
N GLN A 96 -0.29 23.06 -0.55
CA GLN A 96 0.93 23.72 -0.05
C GLN A 96 1.78 22.75 0.80
N LEU A 97 1.15 21.89 1.60
CA LEU A 97 1.83 20.83 2.37
C LEU A 97 2.49 19.82 1.43
N ARG A 98 1.78 19.35 0.39
CA ARG A 98 2.34 18.46 -0.64
C ARG A 98 3.55 19.09 -1.32
N GLU A 99 3.46 20.34 -1.76
CA GLU A 99 4.58 21.05 -2.39
C GLU A 99 5.78 21.19 -1.45
N ALA A 100 5.55 21.47 -0.17
CA ALA A 100 6.60 21.57 0.83
C ALA A 100 7.27 20.21 1.10
N LEU A 101 6.50 19.13 1.15
CA LEU A 101 6.97 17.76 1.37
C LEU A 101 7.53 17.12 0.09
N GLY A 102 7.00 17.43 -1.09
CA GLY A 102 7.46 16.91 -2.38
C GLY A 102 8.89 17.33 -2.75
N GLY A 103 9.40 18.41 -2.14
CA GLY A 103 10.80 18.82 -2.24
C GLY A 103 11.73 18.08 -1.27
N LEU A 104 11.18 17.23 -0.39
CA LEU A 104 11.92 16.44 0.59
C LEU A 104 12.10 15.02 0.06
N LYS A 105 13.33 14.54 0.12
CA LYS A 105 13.65 13.14 -0.18
C LYS A 105 13.83 12.41 1.13
N GLY A 106 13.24 11.24 1.24
CA GLY A 106 13.50 10.34 2.34
C GLY A 106 12.28 10.07 3.24
N PRO A 107 12.51 9.74 4.51
CA PRO A 107 11.50 9.16 5.40
C PRO A 107 10.22 9.98 5.55
N LEU A 108 10.30 11.33 5.59
CA LEU A 108 9.12 12.19 5.73
C LEU A 108 8.09 12.02 4.60
N MET A 109 8.54 11.73 3.39
CA MET A 109 7.65 11.43 2.27
C MET A 109 6.92 10.10 2.51
N LYS A 110 7.65 9.08 3.02
CA LYS A 110 7.02 7.79 3.38
C LYS A 110 6.10 7.92 4.60
N VAL A 111 6.49 8.73 5.60
CA VAL A 111 5.62 9.09 6.73
C VAL A 111 4.30 9.67 6.24
N ALA A 112 4.36 10.63 5.32
CA ALA A 112 3.17 11.25 4.75
C ALA A 112 2.30 10.23 4.00
N GLN A 113 2.91 9.35 3.21
CA GLN A 113 2.21 8.26 2.53
C GLN A 113 1.54 7.29 3.50
N ILE A 114 2.23 6.85 4.54
CA ILE A 114 1.65 5.94 5.54
C ILE A 114 0.51 6.66 6.30
N LEU A 115 0.70 7.92 6.71
CA LEU A 115 -0.34 8.71 7.37
C LEU A 115 -1.59 8.86 6.51
N SER A 116 -1.43 9.03 5.19
CA SER A 116 -2.58 9.07 4.27
C SER A 116 -3.36 7.76 4.22
N THR A 117 -2.77 6.66 4.68
CA THR A 117 -3.39 5.32 4.69
C THR A 117 -3.96 4.92 6.06
N ILE A 118 -3.68 5.68 7.13
CA ILE A 118 -4.23 5.42 8.46
C ILE A 118 -5.58 6.14 8.58
N PRO A 119 -6.68 5.41 8.88
CA PRO A 119 -7.99 6.02 9.05
C PRO A 119 -7.96 7.13 10.11
N ASP A 120 -8.61 8.26 9.83
CA ASP A 120 -8.74 9.41 10.72
C ASP A 120 -7.43 10.06 11.22
N ALA A 121 -6.26 9.61 10.72
CA ALA A 121 -4.98 10.24 11.05
C ALA A 121 -4.88 11.67 10.52
N LEU A 122 -5.50 11.94 9.39
CA LEU A 122 -5.50 13.25 8.73
C LEU A 122 -6.89 13.55 8.13
N PRO A 123 -7.28 14.84 8.03
CA PRO A 123 -8.42 15.22 7.21
C PRO A 123 -8.25 14.74 5.75
N PRO A 124 -9.34 14.36 5.05
CA PRO A 124 -9.29 13.77 3.71
C PRO A 124 -8.48 14.57 2.69
N GLU A 125 -8.62 15.88 2.71
CA GLU A 125 -7.94 16.80 1.79
C GLU A 125 -6.41 16.70 1.91
N TYR A 126 -5.90 16.43 3.13
CA TYR A 126 -4.48 16.22 3.39
C TYR A 126 -4.05 14.80 3.03
N ALA A 127 -4.90 13.81 3.29
CA ALA A 127 -4.62 12.42 2.96
C ALA A 127 -4.48 12.24 1.43
N GLU A 128 -5.37 12.84 0.64
CA GLU A 128 -5.33 12.81 -0.83
C GLU A 128 -4.05 13.45 -1.38
N GLU A 129 -3.72 14.65 -0.92
CA GLU A 129 -2.54 15.36 -1.39
C GLU A 129 -1.23 14.68 -0.97
N LEU A 130 -1.21 14.02 0.18
CA LEU A 130 -0.06 13.27 0.64
C LEU A 130 0.07 11.91 -0.05
N ALA A 131 -1.03 11.26 -0.40
CA ALA A 131 -1.02 10.07 -1.23
C ALA A 131 -0.44 10.34 -2.62
N ALA A 132 -0.68 11.54 -3.17
CA ALA A 132 -0.12 11.97 -4.44
C ALA A 132 1.41 12.20 -4.43
N LEU A 133 2.08 12.14 -3.27
CA LEU A 133 3.55 12.20 -3.16
C LEU A 133 4.26 10.93 -3.67
N GLN A 134 3.53 10.01 -4.29
CA GLN A 134 4.11 8.80 -4.85
C GLN A 134 5.05 9.12 -6.03
N ALA A 135 6.17 8.46 -6.01
CA ALA A 135 6.93 7.92 -7.12
C ALA A 135 8.17 8.62 -7.66
N ASP A 136 8.46 9.89 -7.54
CA ASP A 136 9.61 10.45 -8.28
C ASP A 136 10.76 10.98 -7.42
N ALA A 137 11.22 10.20 -6.43
CA ALA A 137 12.51 10.50 -5.80
C ALA A 137 13.64 10.22 -6.81
N PRO A 138 14.41 11.23 -7.26
CA PRO A 138 15.51 10.98 -8.17
C PRO A 138 16.54 10.05 -7.51
N SER A 139 17.00 9.06 -8.27
CA SER A 139 17.99 8.09 -7.82
C SER A 139 19.26 8.78 -7.33
N MET A 140 19.91 8.22 -6.31
CA MET A 140 21.23 8.64 -5.89
C MET A 140 22.29 8.20 -6.88
N GLY A 141 23.30 9.06 -7.12
CA GLY A 141 24.31 8.84 -8.11
C GLY A 141 25.27 7.69 -7.79
N TRP A 142 26.07 7.30 -8.79
CA TRP A 142 26.97 6.15 -8.77
C TRP A 142 27.95 6.11 -7.59
N LEU A 143 28.38 7.27 -7.06
CA LEU A 143 29.26 7.32 -5.91
C LEU A 143 28.60 6.76 -4.65
N PHE A 144 27.30 7.01 -4.47
CA PHE A 144 26.52 6.41 -3.39
C PHE A 144 26.45 4.88 -3.58
N VAL A 145 26.14 4.39 -4.79
CA VAL A 145 26.04 2.95 -5.08
C VAL A 145 27.35 2.25 -4.71
N LYS A 146 28.50 2.78 -5.17
CA LYS A 146 29.81 2.21 -4.82
C LYS A 146 30.06 2.14 -3.31
N ARG A 147 29.75 3.21 -2.57
CA ARG A 147 29.95 3.24 -1.12
C ARG A 147 29.03 2.24 -0.41
N ARG A 148 27.76 2.17 -0.81
CA ARG A 148 26.79 1.25 -0.22
C ARG A 148 27.20 -0.19 -0.50
N MET A 149 27.47 -0.54 -1.73
CA MET A 149 27.87 -1.89 -2.13
C MET A 149 29.18 -2.33 -1.44
N SER A 150 30.17 -1.44 -1.38
CA SER A 150 31.43 -1.75 -0.65
C SER A 150 31.21 -1.98 0.83
N ALA A 151 30.30 -1.24 1.46
CA ALA A 151 30.00 -1.40 2.89
C ALA A 151 29.19 -2.68 3.19
N GLU A 152 28.31 -3.08 2.29
CA GLU A 152 27.37 -4.19 2.52
C GLU A 152 27.88 -5.54 1.98
N ILE A 153 28.55 -5.52 0.82
CA ILE A 153 28.94 -6.73 0.08
C ILE A 153 30.47 -6.93 0.05
N GLY A 154 31.22 -5.90 0.45
CA GLY A 154 32.69 -5.92 0.45
C GLY A 154 33.33 -5.02 -0.61
N ALA A 155 34.59 -4.69 -0.41
CA ALA A 155 35.33 -3.77 -1.30
C ALA A 155 35.46 -4.32 -2.75
N ASP A 156 35.44 -5.62 -2.89
CA ASP A 156 35.52 -6.39 -4.14
C ASP A 156 34.17 -6.63 -4.82
N TRP A 157 33.08 -6.02 -4.32
CA TRP A 157 31.71 -6.28 -4.76
C TRP A 157 31.52 -6.27 -6.29
N GLN A 158 32.27 -5.44 -7.03
CA GLN A 158 32.15 -5.36 -8.48
C GLN A 158 32.56 -6.66 -9.18
N SER A 159 33.52 -7.38 -8.62
CA SER A 159 33.96 -8.68 -9.15
C SER A 159 32.96 -9.80 -8.92
N LYS A 160 31.95 -9.59 -8.08
CA LYS A 160 30.88 -10.57 -7.79
C LYS A 160 29.76 -10.56 -8.85
N PHE A 161 29.79 -9.57 -9.76
CA PHE A 161 28.82 -9.43 -10.85
C PHE A 161 29.55 -9.44 -12.18
N LYS A 162 28.97 -10.06 -13.19
CA LYS A 162 29.45 -9.95 -14.58
C LYS A 162 29.23 -8.53 -15.12
N THR A 163 28.03 -7.96 -14.85
CA THR A 163 27.70 -6.56 -15.15
C THR A 163 26.85 -5.99 -14.04
N PHE A 164 26.93 -4.65 -13.87
CA PHE A 164 26.10 -3.92 -12.90
C PHE A 164 25.76 -2.54 -13.50
N ASP A 165 24.47 -2.27 -13.67
CA ASP A 165 24.00 -1.04 -14.29
C ASP A 165 24.18 0.14 -13.35
N ARG A 166 24.86 1.21 -13.86
CA ARG A 166 25.17 2.39 -13.04
C ARG A 166 23.94 3.24 -12.72
N GLN A 167 22.96 3.20 -13.61
CA GLN A 167 21.70 3.92 -13.42
C GLN A 167 20.69 2.99 -12.72
N ALA A 168 19.98 3.51 -11.73
CA ALA A 168 18.87 2.80 -11.15
C ALA A 168 17.74 2.71 -12.17
N ILE A 169 17.11 1.55 -12.24
CA ILE A 169 15.95 1.30 -13.12
C ILE A 169 14.64 1.73 -12.46
N SER A 170 14.63 1.79 -11.13
CA SER A 170 13.47 2.20 -10.35
C SER A 170 13.90 2.85 -9.03
N ALA A 171 13.13 3.82 -8.57
CA ALA A 171 13.17 4.25 -7.19
C ALA A 171 12.32 3.31 -6.35
N ALA A 172 12.82 2.93 -5.17
CA ALA A 172 12.04 2.33 -4.10
C ALA A 172 11.72 3.42 -3.05
N SER A 173 10.75 3.19 -2.17
CA SER A 173 10.33 4.19 -1.18
C SER A 173 11.49 4.73 -0.35
N LEU A 174 12.37 3.85 0.14
CA LEU A 174 13.55 4.19 0.96
C LEU A 174 14.87 3.73 0.31
N GLY A 175 14.88 3.51 -1.01
CA GLY A 175 16.01 2.97 -1.74
C GLY A 175 15.91 3.14 -3.25
N GLN A 176 16.72 2.39 -3.96
CA GLN A 176 16.71 2.30 -5.42
C GLN A 176 17.09 0.91 -5.89
N VAL A 177 16.64 0.52 -7.10
CA VAL A 177 16.86 -0.80 -7.68
C VAL A 177 17.75 -0.67 -8.91
N HIS A 178 18.75 -1.53 -8.99
CA HIS A 178 19.66 -1.66 -10.15
C HIS A 178 19.50 -3.02 -10.80
N LYS A 179 19.65 -3.06 -12.12
CA LYS A 179 19.80 -4.33 -12.86
C LYS A 179 21.27 -4.74 -12.85
N ALA A 180 21.52 -6.03 -12.67
CA ALA A 180 22.85 -6.60 -12.72
C ALA A 180 22.79 -7.96 -13.42
N THR A 181 23.94 -8.53 -13.75
CA THR A 181 24.05 -9.88 -14.32
C THR A 181 25.04 -10.68 -13.49
N ALA A 182 24.66 -11.87 -13.07
CA ALA A 182 25.54 -12.81 -12.41
C ALA A 182 26.56 -13.43 -13.39
N HIS A 183 27.60 -14.09 -12.89
CA HIS A 183 28.62 -14.72 -13.75
C HIS A 183 28.09 -15.86 -14.60
N ASP A 184 27.06 -16.56 -14.13
CA ASP A 184 26.34 -17.61 -14.88
C ASP A 184 25.40 -17.06 -15.95
N GLY A 185 25.24 -15.72 -16.04
CA GLY A 185 24.42 -15.05 -17.02
C GLY A 185 23.01 -14.69 -16.57
N HIS A 186 22.56 -15.11 -15.38
CA HIS A 186 21.25 -14.76 -14.86
C HIS A 186 21.15 -13.26 -14.55
N ALA A 187 20.02 -12.66 -14.95
CA ALA A 187 19.71 -11.28 -14.61
C ALA A 187 19.29 -11.15 -13.13
N LEU A 188 19.74 -10.07 -12.49
CA LEU A 188 19.52 -9.79 -11.08
C LEU A 188 18.91 -8.40 -10.89
N ALA A 189 18.07 -8.27 -9.85
CA ALA A 189 17.63 -7.00 -9.28
C ALA A 189 18.36 -6.77 -7.96
N VAL A 190 19.01 -5.62 -7.82
CA VAL A 190 19.74 -5.23 -6.62
C VAL A 190 19.09 -3.99 -6.01
N LYS A 191 18.34 -4.19 -4.93
CA LYS A 191 17.65 -3.16 -4.15
C LYS A 191 18.61 -2.61 -3.09
N LEU A 192 18.88 -1.30 -3.13
CA LEU A 192 19.82 -0.63 -2.24
C LEU A 192 19.12 0.42 -1.40
N GLN A 193 19.27 0.31 -0.09
CA GLN A 193 18.73 1.28 0.86
C GLN A 193 19.53 2.57 0.84
N TYR A 194 18.88 3.73 0.89
CA TYR A 194 19.52 5.03 1.01
C TYR A 194 20.31 5.16 2.32
N PRO A 195 21.37 5.99 2.36
CA PRO A 195 22.18 6.17 3.56
C PRO A 195 21.39 6.85 4.69
N ASP A 196 21.74 6.52 5.92
CA ASP A 196 21.24 7.15 7.15
C ASP A 196 19.72 7.10 7.34
N MET A 197 19.00 6.20 6.60
CA MET A 197 17.54 6.13 6.67
C MET A 197 17.02 5.83 8.07
N ALA A 198 17.63 4.90 8.80
CA ALA A 198 17.21 4.58 10.16
C ALA A 198 17.29 5.82 11.09
N SER A 199 18.42 6.54 11.05
CA SER A 199 18.59 7.77 11.84
C SER A 199 17.63 8.88 11.41
N ALA A 200 17.35 8.98 10.11
CA ALA A 200 16.41 9.96 9.58
C ALA A 200 14.99 9.64 10.02
N ILE A 201 14.56 8.38 9.93
CA ILE A 201 13.25 7.92 10.41
C ILE A 201 13.09 8.20 11.91
N ASP A 202 14.07 7.85 12.74
CA ASP A 202 13.99 8.11 14.18
C ASP A 202 13.90 9.61 14.50
N ALA A 203 14.57 10.46 13.73
CA ALA A 203 14.47 11.91 13.90
C ALA A 203 13.08 12.43 13.49
N ASP A 204 12.56 11.95 12.36
CA ASP A 204 11.26 12.34 11.83
C ASP A 204 10.12 11.88 12.74
N LEU A 205 10.21 10.64 13.26
CA LEU A 205 9.24 10.11 14.23
C LEU A 205 9.20 10.89 15.53
N ARG A 206 10.37 11.34 16.04
CA ARG A 206 10.41 12.21 17.21
C ARG A 206 9.74 13.57 16.96
N GLN A 207 9.95 14.15 15.78
CA GLN A 207 9.28 15.41 15.41
C GLN A 207 7.76 15.21 15.24
N LEU A 208 7.35 14.13 14.60
CA LEU A 208 5.94 13.79 14.45
C LEU A 208 5.25 13.59 15.80
N LYS A 209 5.92 12.94 16.76
CA LYS A 209 5.39 12.77 18.12
C LYS A 209 5.11 14.12 18.79
N LEU A 210 5.99 15.11 18.62
CA LEU A 210 5.75 16.46 19.15
C LEU A 210 4.54 17.13 18.48
N VAL A 211 4.38 16.96 17.18
CA VAL A 211 3.21 17.50 16.43
C VAL A 211 1.93 16.82 16.93
N PHE A 212 1.94 15.52 17.11
CA PHE A 212 0.80 14.75 17.63
C PHE A 212 0.43 15.17 19.05
N GLN A 213 1.39 15.34 19.94
CA GLN A 213 1.16 15.83 21.30
C GLN A 213 0.54 17.26 21.33
N LEU A 214 0.92 18.13 20.38
CA LEU A 214 0.28 19.41 20.22
C LEU A 214 -1.16 19.25 19.70
N TYR A 215 -1.38 18.36 18.74
CA TYR A 215 -2.71 18.09 18.17
C TYR A 215 -3.67 17.52 19.23
N GLU A 216 -3.24 16.56 20.06
CA GLU A 216 -4.05 15.98 21.15
C GLU A 216 -4.57 17.01 22.16
N ARG A 217 -3.82 18.13 22.38
CA ARG A 217 -4.30 19.24 23.22
C ARG A 217 -5.51 19.97 22.63
N PHE A 218 -5.69 19.86 21.32
CA PHE A 218 -6.75 20.52 20.58
C PHE A 218 -7.89 19.59 20.17
N ASP A 219 -7.63 18.30 20.01
CA ASP A 219 -8.64 17.30 19.62
C ASP A 219 -8.33 15.93 20.25
N ASN A 220 -9.15 15.55 21.26
CA ASN A 220 -9.02 14.27 21.95
C ASN A 220 -9.77 13.12 21.24
N ALA A 221 -10.32 13.35 20.05
CA ALA A 221 -11.12 12.35 19.34
C ALA A 221 -10.26 11.23 18.69
N ILE A 222 -8.95 11.43 18.57
CA ILE A 222 -8.03 10.50 17.89
C ILE A 222 -6.88 10.15 18.82
N SER A 223 -6.60 8.84 19.00
CA SER A 223 -5.40 8.36 19.69
C SER A 223 -4.17 8.52 18.80
N THR A 224 -3.47 9.63 18.96
CA THR A 224 -2.24 9.88 18.17
C THR A 224 -1.10 8.97 18.60
N ALA A 225 -1.13 8.41 19.81
CA ALA A 225 -0.15 7.46 20.29
C ALA A 225 -0.20 6.15 19.48
N ASP A 226 -1.39 5.64 19.19
CA ASP A 226 -1.60 4.43 18.39
C ASP A 226 -1.13 4.65 16.95
N ILE A 227 -1.46 5.80 16.37
CA ILE A 227 -1.01 6.20 15.03
C ILE A 227 0.52 6.29 14.97
N HIS A 228 1.14 6.91 15.97
CA HIS A 228 2.60 7.03 16.03
C HIS A 228 3.28 5.65 16.13
N THR A 229 2.73 4.75 16.92
CA THR A 229 3.24 3.37 17.08
C THR A 229 3.14 2.62 15.76
N GLU A 230 1.96 2.61 15.13
CA GLU A 230 1.74 1.98 13.82
C GLU A 230 2.71 2.48 12.76
N LEU A 231 2.85 3.81 12.67
CA LEU A 231 3.75 4.44 11.72
C LEU A 231 5.22 4.07 11.97
N SER A 232 5.63 4.04 13.26
CA SER A 232 6.98 3.66 13.64
C SER A 232 7.31 2.23 13.25
N ASP A 233 6.39 1.31 13.49
CA ASP A 233 6.55 -0.09 13.18
C ASP A 233 6.66 -0.31 11.67
N ARG A 234 5.78 0.33 10.88
CA ARG A 234 5.82 0.23 9.42
C ARG A 234 7.08 0.78 8.80
N LEU A 235 7.56 1.93 9.29
CA LEU A 235 8.80 2.51 8.77
C LEU A 235 10.02 1.66 9.10
N ARG A 236 10.04 1.00 10.26
CA ARG A 236 11.10 0.07 10.63
C ARG A 236 11.03 -1.22 9.80
N GLU A 237 9.83 -1.75 9.55
CA GLU A 237 9.63 -2.89 8.66
C GLU A 237 10.20 -2.64 7.27
N GLU A 238 9.96 -1.46 6.69
CA GLU A 238 10.48 -1.09 5.37
C GLU A 238 12.01 -0.96 5.29
N LEU A 239 12.66 -0.77 6.43
CA LEU A 239 14.12 -0.74 6.51
C LEU A 239 14.76 -2.13 6.65
N ASP A 240 13.99 -3.15 6.94
CA ASP A 240 14.51 -4.50 7.22
C ASP A 240 14.47 -5.38 5.97
N TYR A 241 15.52 -5.30 5.16
CA TYR A 241 15.65 -6.16 3.98
C TYR A 241 15.88 -7.65 4.34
N GLY A 242 16.32 -7.96 5.55
CA GLY A 242 16.35 -9.33 6.06
C GLY A 242 14.93 -9.89 6.24
N ARG A 243 14.03 -9.08 6.81
CA ARG A 243 12.60 -9.42 6.92
C ARG A 243 11.94 -9.52 5.54
N GLU A 244 12.22 -8.59 4.63
CA GLU A 244 11.70 -8.64 3.26
C GLU A 244 12.14 -9.94 2.54
N ALA A 245 13.39 -10.36 2.71
CA ALA A 245 13.91 -11.63 2.19
C ALA A 245 13.20 -12.85 2.80
N ALA A 246 12.94 -12.85 4.11
CA ALA A 246 12.20 -13.91 4.79
C ALA A 246 10.73 -13.97 4.33
N ASN A 247 10.08 -12.83 4.16
CA ASN A 247 8.73 -12.72 3.62
C ASN A 247 8.66 -13.25 2.18
N LEU A 248 9.63 -12.91 1.34
CA LEU A 248 9.73 -13.46 -0.01
C LEU A 248 9.88 -14.99 0.02
N GLN A 249 10.72 -15.51 0.90
CA GLN A 249 10.85 -16.96 1.05
C GLN A 249 9.53 -17.61 1.52
N LEU A 250 8.82 -16.97 2.44
CA LEU A 250 7.49 -17.44 2.87
C LEU A 250 6.51 -17.50 1.68
N TYR A 251 6.45 -16.44 0.86
CA TYR A 251 5.60 -16.41 -0.32
C TYR A 251 5.97 -17.48 -1.35
N ARG A 252 7.25 -17.74 -1.56
CA ARG A 252 7.72 -18.82 -2.44
C ARG A 252 7.23 -20.19 -1.97
N LEU A 253 7.29 -20.45 -0.66
CA LEU A 253 6.79 -21.70 -0.09
C LEU A 253 5.27 -21.84 -0.21
N MET A 254 4.52 -20.75 0.04
CA MET A 254 3.06 -20.76 -0.05
C MET A 254 2.55 -20.95 -1.48
N LEU A 255 3.24 -20.38 -2.46
CA LEU A 255 2.84 -20.38 -3.87
C LEU A 255 3.63 -21.39 -4.72
N GLU A 256 4.34 -22.34 -4.10
CA GLU A 256 5.15 -23.34 -4.80
C GLU A 256 4.35 -24.17 -5.83
N ARG A 257 3.05 -24.35 -5.59
CA ARG A 257 2.14 -25.09 -6.47
C ARG A 257 1.33 -24.22 -7.44
N GLU A 258 1.59 -22.92 -7.46
CA GLU A 258 0.91 -21.96 -8.33
C GLU A 258 1.78 -21.65 -9.54
N ASP A 259 1.65 -22.49 -10.57
CA ASP A 259 2.49 -22.42 -11.78
C ASP A 259 2.41 -21.08 -12.53
N ASN A 260 1.35 -20.31 -12.31
CA ASN A 260 1.12 -19.03 -12.98
C ASN A 260 1.53 -17.79 -12.14
N VAL A 261 2.25 -18.02 -11.03
CA VAL A 261 2.77 -16.93 -10.17
C VAL A 261 4.29 -17.06 -10.10
N ARG A 262 4.97 -16.00 -10.47
CA ARG A 262 6.43 -15.91 -10.44
C ARG A 262 6.89 -15.06 -9.27
N LEU A 263 7.87 -15.57 -8.54
CA LEU A 263 8.50 -14.87 -7.43
C LEU A 263 10.02 -14.88 -7.62
N PRO A 264 10.70 -13.78 -7.30
CA PRO A 264 12.15 -13.78 -7.38
C PRO A 264 12.78 -14.70 -6.34
N GLU A 265 14.04 -15.05 -6.51
CA GLU A 265 14.85 -15.78 -5.53
C GLU A 265 15.87 -14.85 -4.91
N VAL A 266 16.02 -14.91 -3.59
CA VAL A 266 17.06 -14.15 -2.89
C VAL A 266 18.43 -14.80 -3.13
N VAL A 267 19.37 -13.99 -3.61
CA VAL A 267 20.79 -14.38 -3.72
C VAL A 267 21.47 -13.98 -2.41
N LYS A 268 21.53 -14.92 -1.46
CA LYS A 268 21.99 -14.66 -0.08
C LYS A 268 23.40 -14.12 0.00
N GLU A 269 24.31 -14.64 -0.84
CA GLU A 269 25.74 -14.25 -0.89
C GLU A 269 25.94 -12.81 -1.39
N LEU A 270 24.93 -12.24 -2.06
CA LEU A 270 24.91 -10.88 -2.58
C LEU A 270 23.89 -10.00 -1.85
N SER A 271 23.42 -10.44 -0.68
CA SER A 271 22.44 -9.72 0.14
C SER A 271 22.97 -9.39 1.52
N SER A 272 22.44 -8.34 2.14
CA SER A 272 22.76 -7.85 3.47
C SER A 272 21.54 -7.11 4.04
N PRO A 273 21.56 -6.65 5.30
CA PRO A 273 20.43 -5.89 5.85
C PRO A 273 20.03 -4.62 5.09
N ARG A 274 20.90 -4.12 4.18
CA ARG A 274 20.67 -2.87 3.43
C ARG A 274 20.87 -3.00 1.94
N ALA A 275 21.13 -4.21 1.45
CA ALA A 275 21.23 -4.54 0.03
C ALA A 275 20.55 -5.88 -0.19
N LEU A 276 19.43 -5.92 -0.91
CA LEU A 276 18.72 -7.14 -1.25
C LEU A 276 18.92 -7.44 -2.73
N THR A 277 19.60 -8.55 -3.00
CA THR A 277 19.80 -9.06 -4.36
C THR A 277 18.90 -10.25 -4.60
N MET A 278 18.17 -10.22 -5.71
CA MET A 278 17.23 -11.26 -6.10
C MET A 278 17.27 -11.47 -7.61
N THR A 279 16.74 -12.59 -8.08
CA THR A 279 16.60 -12.86 -9.51
C THR A 279 15.69 -11.82 -10.16
N TRP A 280 16.02 -11.44 -11.39
CA TRP A 280 15.22 -10.52 -12.19
C TRP A 280 14.03 -11.27 -12.80
N LEU A 281 12.83 -10.69 -12.70
CA LEU A 281 11.64 -11.19 -13.41
C LEU A 281 11.36 -10.31 -14.62
N GLU A 282 11.31 -10.91 -15.79
CA GLU A 282 10.93 -10.21 -17.02
C GLU A 282 9.41 -10.09 -17.10
N GLY A 283 8.92 -8.92 -17.50
CA GLY A 283 7.48 -8.68 -17.65
C GLY A 283 7.16 -7.21 -17.87
N GLN A 284 5.95 -6.94 -18.33
CA GLN A 284 5.38 -5.61 -18.45
C GLN A 284 4.64 -5.22 -17.18
N LYS A 285 4.79 -4.00 -16.70
CA LYS A 285 3.96 -3.46 -15.63
C LYS A 285 2.48 -3.56 -16.01
N LEU A 286 1.61 -3.88 -15.06
CA LEU A 286 0.18 -4.14 -15.30
C LEU A 286 -0.51 -3.06 -16.15
N MET A 287 -0.29 -1.77 -15.83
CA MET A 287 -0.91 -0.68 -16.59
C MET A 287 -0.38 -0.55 -18.01
N ALA A 288 0.91 -0.84 -18.25
CA ALA A 288 1.49 -0.86 -19.59
C ALA A 288 0.96 -2.04 -20.41
N TRP A 289 0.78 -3.21 -19.76
CA TRP A 289 0.18 -4.37 -20.39
C TRP A 289 -1.30 -4.10 -20.77
N LEU A 290 -2.08 -3.49 -19.88
CA LEU A 290 -3.46 -3.09 -20.19
C LEU A 290 -3.55 -2.07 -21.34
N ALA A 291 -2.58 -1.16 -21.45
CA ALA A 291 -2.51 -0.19 -22.55
C ALA A 291 -2.24 -0.85 -23.93
N SER A 292 -1.73 -2.09 -23.96
CA SER A 292 -1.58 -2.88 -25.19
C SER A 292 -2.88 -3.49 -25.70
N ASN A 293 -4.01 -3.24 -25.02
CA ASN A 293 -5.34 -3.78 -25.33
C ASN A 293 -5.38 -5.33 -25.43
N PRO A 294 -5.02 -6.05 -24.35
CA PRO A 294 -5.12 -7.51 -24.33
C PRO A 294 -6.55 -8.00 -24.55
N SER A 295 -6.70 -9.24 -25.02
CA SER A 295 -8.02 -9.87 -25.22
C SER A 295 -8.77 -10.03 -23.89
N GLN A 296 -10.08 -10.26 -23.96
CA GLN A 296 -10.88 -10.54 -22.76
C GLN A 296 -10.42 -11.83 -22.09
N GLU A 297 -10.03 -12.83 -22.86
CA GLU A 297 -9.50 -14.10 -22.41
C GLU A 297 -8.20 -13.92 -21.63
N ASP A 298 -7.28 -13.09 -22.15
CA ASP A 298 -6.00 -12.77 -21.46
C ASP A 298 -6.27 -12.03 -20.15
N ARG A 299 -7.19 -11.06 -20.17
CA ARG A 299 -7.61 -10.33 -18.95
C ARG A 299 -8.20 -11.27 -17.89
N ASN A 300 -9.02 -12.20 -18.32
CA ASN A 300 -9.63 -13.21 -17.46
C ASN A 300 -8.56 -14.13 -16.86
N GLN A 301 -7.62 -14.60 -17.69
CA GLN A 301 -6.53 -15.45 -17.22
C GLN A 301 -5.64 -14.72 -16.18
N VAL A 302 -5.25 -13.48 -16.48
CA VAL A 302 -4.45 -12.64 -15.55
C VAL A 302 -5.21 -12.41 -14.25
N ALA A 303 -6.53 -12.18 -14.30
CA ALA A 303 -7.35 -11.98 -13.10
C ALA A 303 -7.44 -13.25 -12.25
N MET A 304 -7.59 -14.44 -12.86
CA MET A 304 -7.57 -15.71 -12.14
C MET A 304 -6.20 -15.97 -11.48
N ASN A 305 -5.11 -15.71 -12.19
CA ASN A 305 -3.76 -15.84 -11.65
C ASN A 305 -3.53 -14.87 -10.49
N MET A 306 -3.99 -13.61 -10.63
CA MET A 306 -3.92 -12.60 -9.57
C MET A 306 -4.76 -13.00 -8.36
N PHE A 307 -5.97 -13.52 -8.56
CA PHE A 307 -6.84 -14.01 -7.50
C PHE A 307 -6.13 -15.09 -6.67
N ARG A 308 -5.52 -16.08 -7.33
CA ARG A 308 -4.77 -17.14 -6.65
C ARG A 308 -3.52 -16.63 -5.95
N ALA A 309 -2.76 -15.72 -6.58
CA ALA A 309 -1.56 -15.11 -6.01
C ALA A 309 -1.81 -14.42 -4.66
N TRP A 310 -3.03 -13.89 -4.44
CA TRP A 310 -3.43 -13.20 -3.22
C TRP A 310 -4.17 -14.09 -2.23
N TYR A 311 -5.12 -14.88 -2.71
CA TYR A 311 -6.06 -15.59 -1.85
C TYR A 311 -5.60 -17.00 -1.46
N VAL A 312 -4.70 -17.65 -2.21
CA VAL A 312 -4.05 -18.90 -1.75
C VAL A 312 -3.23 -18.63 -0.47
N PRO A 313 -2.34 -17.60 -0.39
CA PRO A 313 -1.66 -17.26 0.85
C PRO A 313 -2.63 -16.95 1.99
N PHE A 314 -3.74 -16.27 1.71
CA PHE A 314 -4.69 -15.88 2.74
C PHE A 314 -5.50 -17.06 3.28
N TYR A 315 -6.18 -17.83 2.44
CA TYR A 315 -7.08 -18.89 2.89
C TYR A 315 -6.36 -20.16 3.36
N TYR A 316 -5.16 -20.44 2.84
CA TYR A 316 -4.41 -21.64 3.24
C TYR A 316 -3.40 -21.39 4.35
N TYR A 317 -2.94 -20.15 4.53
CA TYR A 317 -1.84 -19.82 5.45
C TYR A 317 -2.09 -18.60 6.31
N GLY A 318 -3.21 -17.88 6.15
CA GLY A 318 -3.54 -16.68 6.90
C GLY A 318 -2.60 -15.49 6.61
N VAL A 319 -2.01 -15.45 5.42
CA VAL A 319 -1.02 -14.42 5.04
C VAL A 319 -1.53 -13.61 3.87
N ILE A 320 -1.43 -12.28 3.95
CA ILE A 320 -1.80 -11.41 2.84
C ILE A 320 -0.68 -10.41 2.52
N HIS A 321 -0.56 -10.09 1.25
CA HIS A 321 0.26 -8.97 0.80
C HIS A 321 -0.44 -7.65 1.14
N GLY A 322 0.12 -6.86 2.02
CA GLY A 322 -0.52 -5.64 2.55
C GLY A 322 -0.42 -4.40 1.66
N ASP A 323 0.24 -4.50 0.50
CA ASP A 323 0.38 -3.40 -0.46
C ASP A 323 -0.12 -3.80 -1.86
N PRO A 324 -1.43 -3.65 -2.15
CA PRO A 324 -2.03 -3.98 -3.43
C PRO A 324 -1.76 -2.95 -4.54
N HIS A 325 -0.65 -2.21 -4.44
CA HIS A 325 -0.31 -1.18 -5.41
C HIS A 325 0.01 -1.76 -6.79
N LEU A 326 -0.58 -1.19 -7.86
CA LEU A 326 -0.43 -1.66 -9.24
C LEU A 326 1.03 -1.75 -9.73
N GLY A 327 1.94 -1.00 -9.12
CA GLY A 327 3.37 -1.02 -9.42
C GLY A 327 4.13 -2.25 -8.92
N ASN A 328 3.51 -3.05 -8.01
CA ASN A 328 4.11 -4.24 -7.42
C ASN A 328 3.90 -5.50 -8.27
N TYR A 329 3.24 -5.36 -9.44
CA TYR A 329 2.94 -6.45 -10.35
C TYR A 329 3.49 -6.21 -11.73
N SER A 330 3.97 -7.26 -12.37
CA SER A 330 4.18 -7.30 -13.81
C SER A 330 3.65 -8.60 -14.40
N ILE A 331 3.39 -8.60 -15.69
CA ILE A 331 2.84 -9.73 -16.42
C ILE A 331 3.88 -10.15 -17.46
N ASP A 332 4.26 -11.43 -17.45
CA ASP A 332 5.18 -11.98 -18.43
C ASP A 332 4.48 -12.36 -19.75
N SER A 333 5.24 -12.87 -20.73
CA SER A 333 4.73 -13.25 -22.05
C SER A 333 3.77 -14.45 -22.03
N GLU A 334 3.72 -15.21 -20.93
CA GLU A 334 2.86 -16.37 -20.74
C GLU A 334 1.64 -16.05 -19.85
N LEU A 335 1.39 -14.75 -19.58
CA LEU A 335 0.33 -14.25 -18.71
C LEU A 335 0.50 -14.63 -17.23
N ASN A 336 1.70 -15.03 -16.81
CA ASN A 336 1.99 -15.25 -15.40
C ASN A 336 2.12 -13.90 -14.66
N ILE A 337 1.78 -13.93 -13.38
CA ILE A 337 1.91 -12.77 -12.48
C ILE A 337 3.28 -12.80 -11.80
N ASN A 338 4.06 -11.75 -11.98
CA ASN A 338 5.26 -11.48 -11.20
C ASN A 338 4.90 -10.65 -9.97
N LEU A 339 5.21 -11.14 -8.77
CA LEU A 339 5.15 -10.37 -7.52
C LEU A 339 6.55 -9.92 -7.13
N MET A 340 6.74 -8.63 -6.79
CA MET A 340 8.09 -8.04 -6.72
C MET A 340 8.46 -7.39 -5.40
N ASP A 341 7.52 -6.98 -4.55
CA ASP A 341 7.78 -6.30 -3.27
C ASP A 341 7.16 -7.09 -2.11
N PHE A 342 7.95 -7.40 -1.06
CA PHE A 342 7.52 -8.20 0.08
C PHE A 342 7.74 -7.48 1.42
N GLY A 343 7.94 -6.17 1.38
CA GLY A 343 8.13 -5.34 2.56
C GLY A 343 6.87 -5.21 3.43
N SER A 344 5.69 -5.43 2.85
CA SER A 344 4.40 -5.19 3.52
C SER A 344 3.54 -6.43 3.61
N ILE A 345 4.02 -7.48 4.27
CA ILE A 345 3.26 -8.72 4.49
C ILE A 345 2.55 -8.66 5.84
N ARG A 346 1.34 -9.24 5.90
CA ARG A 346 0.54 -9.36 7.12
C ARG A 346 0.16 -10.81 7.36
N ILE A 347 0.30 -11.24 8.60
CA ILE A 347 -0.06 -12.58 9.06
C ILE A 347 -1.23 -12.44 9.99
N PHE A 348 -2.34 -13.12 9.72
CA PHE A 348 -3.56 -13.09 10.49
C PHE A 348 -3.71 -14.37 11.29
N ARG A 349 -4.37 -14.27 12.44
CA ARG A 349 -4.74 -15.44 13.22
C ARG A 349 -5.69 -16.34 12.41
N PRO A 350 -5.59 -17.66 12.55
CA PRO A 350 -6.47 -18.60 11.85
C PRO A 350 -7.96 -18.32 12.06
N GLU A 351 -8.33 -17.90 13.28
CA GLU A 351 -9.71 -17.54 13.65
C GLU A 351 -10.21 -16.31 12.86
N PHE A 352 -9.33 -15.36 12.57
CA PHE A 352 -9.66 -14.20 11.74
C PHE A 352 -10.04 -14.63 10.32
N VAL A 353 -9.27 -15.54 9.72
CA VAL A 353 -9.56 -16.10 8.38
C VAL A 353 -10.87 -16.88 8.40
N GLY A 354 -11.09 -17.67 9.46
CA GLY A 354 -12.37 -18.35 9.70
C GLY A 354 -13.55 -17.39 9.74
N GLY A 355 -13.39 -16.25 10.41
CA GLY A 355 -14.40 -15.18 10.46
C GLY A 355 -14.75 -14.60 9.08
N VAL A 356 -13.76 -14.52 8.13
CA VAL A 356 -14.03 -14.06 6.74
C VAL A 356 -14.97 -15.05 6.03
N ILE A 357 -14.75 -16.34 6.21
CA ILE A 357 -15.57 -17.40 5.62
C ILE A 357 -16.94 -17.48 6.33
N ASP A 358 -16.96 -17.36 7.67
CA ASP A 358 -18.20 -17.36 8.44
C ASP A 358 -19.10 -16.18 8.07
N LEU A 359 -18.55 -14.98 7.83
CA LEU A 359 -19.33 -13.84 7.37
C LEU A 359 -19.90 -14.06 5.96
N TYR A 360 -19.12 -14.64 5.04
CA TYR A 360 -19.62 -15.04 3.73
C TYR A 360 -20.85 -15.98 3.85
N LYS A 361 -20.73 -17.02 4.69
CA LYS A 361 -21.84 -17.97 4.94
C LYS A 361 -23.04 -17.27 5.59
N ALA A 362 -22.79 -16.37 6.53
CA ALA A 362 -23.82 -15.59 7.21
C ALA A 362 -24.63 -14.73 6.21
N LEU A 363 -23.95 -14.04 5.30
CA LEU A 363 -24.60 -13.22 4.26
C LEU A 363 -25.38 -14.08 3.27
N ARG A 364 -24.80 -15.20 2.82
CA ARG A 364 -25.45 -16.14 1.91
C ARG A 364 -26.74 -16.71 2.50
N ASP A 365 -26.74 -17.06 3.78
CA ASP A 365 -27.82 -17.78 4.46
C ASP A 365 -28.74 -16.84 5.25
N GLY A 366 -28.47 -15.53 5.28
CA GLY A 366 -29.22 -14.53 6.05
C GLY A 366 -29.11 -14.73 7.57
N ASN A 367 -27.98 -15.28 8.07
CA ASN A 367 -27.79 -15.66 9.47
C ASN A 367 -27.10 -14.57 10.27
N THR A 368 -27.85 -13.71 10.96
CA THR A 368 -27.33 -12.60 11.74
C THR A 368 -26.46 -13.05 12.94
N ASP A 369 -26.78 -14.18 13.59
CA ASP A 369 -25.98 -14.68 14.71
C ASP A 369 -24.61 -15.14 14.24
N LEU A 370 -24.51 -15.78 13.08
CA LEU A 370 -23.24 -16.15 12.48
C LEU A 370 -22.43 -14.89 12.05
N ALA A 371 -23.11 -13.87 11.51
CA ALA A 371 -22.46 -12.59 11.21
C ALA A 371 -21.88 -11.92 12.47
N ARG A 372 -22.64 -11.89 13.56
CA ARG A 372 -22.17 -11.40 14.88
C ARG A 372 -20.89 -12.11 15.32
N LYS A 373 -20.90 -13.45 15.29
CA LYS A 373 -19.75 -14.28 15.64
C LYS A 373 -18.55 -13.99 14.75
N ALA A 374 -18.74 -13.80 13.44
CA ALA A 374 -17.67 -13.47 12.51
C ALA A 374 -17.02 -12.12 12.84
N TYR A 375 -17.83 -11.09 13.13
CA TYR A 375 -17.32 -9.79 13.58
C TYR A 375 -16.57 -9.86 14.91
N GLU A 376 -17.04 -10.68 15.86
CA GLU A 376 -16.34 -10.91 17.13
C GLU A 376 -14.98 -11.60 16.92
N GLN A 377 -14.89 -12.56 16.01
CA GLN A 377 -13.61 -13.20 15.63
C GLN A 377 -12.61 -12.19 15.03
N TRP A 378 -13.10 -11.14 14.37
CA TRP A 378 -12.27 -10.03 13.87
C TRP A 378 -11.87 -9.04 14.97
N GLY A 379 -12.45 -9.16 16.18
CA GLY A 379 -12.15 -8.30 17.33
C GLY A 379 -13.10 -7.13 17.51
N PHE A 380 -14.24 -7.10 16.82
CA PHE A 380 -15.31 -6.18 17.20
C PHE A 380 -15.98 -6.64 18.48
N HIS A 381 -16.34 -5.70 19.34
CA HIS A 381 -16.99 -6.00 20.60
C HIS A 381 -18.23 -5.12 20.81
N GLY A 382 -19.27 -5.71 21.43
CA GLY A 382 -20.48 -4.98 21.83
C GLY A 382 -21.35 -4.51 20.67
N LEU A 383 -21.29 -5.19 19.52
CA LEU A 383 -22.17 -4.89 18.41
C LEU A 383 -23.62 -5.30 18.72
N ASP A 384 -24.54 -4.34 18.63
CA ASP A 384 -25.97 -4.60 18.62
C ASP A 384 -26.47 -5.00 17.21
N GLU A 385 -27.75 -5.32 17.10
CA GLU A 385 -28.34 -5.75 15.82
C GLU A 385 -28.29 -4.64 14.76
N GLU A 386 -28.46 -3.39 15.17
CA GLU A 386 -28.42 -2.24 14.26
C GLU A 386 -27.02 -2.06 13.70
N ALA A 387 -25.98 -2.13 14.54
CA ALA A 387 -24.60 -2.06 14.13
C ALA A 387 -24.22 -3.18 13.13
N ILE A 388 -24.63 -4.42 13.41
CA ILE A 388 -24.41 -5.56 12.51
C ILE A 388 -25.11 -5.33 11.18
N SER A 389 -26.35 -4.86 11.19
CA SER A 389 -27.09 -4.56 9.96
C SER A 389 -26.37 -3.52 9.09
N ILE A 390 -25.84 -2.46 9.71
CA ILE A 390 -25.08 -1.42 9.00
C ILE A 390 -23.77 -1.99 8.43
N LEU A 391 -23.03 -2.78 9.21
CA LEU A 391 -21.79 -3.43 8.74
C LEU A 391 -22.07 -4.41 7.60
N ASN A 392 -23.17 -5.13 7.65
CA ASN A 392 -23.57 -6.07 6.58
C ASN A 392 -23.82 -5.36 5.24
N ILE A 393 -24.29 -4.11 5.23
CA ILE A 393 -24.45 -3.34 3.98
C ILE A 393 -23.12 -3.23 3.23
N TRP A 394 -22.02 -2.97 3.93
CA TRP A 394 -20.70 -2.92 3.33
C TRP A 394 -20.17 -4.31 2.97
N ALA A 395 -20.37 -5.28 3.86
CA ALA A 395 -19.96 -6.66 3.63
C ALA A 395 -20.66 -7.25 2.40
N GLU A 396 -21.99 -7.07 2.24
CA GLU A 396 -22.75 -7.50 1.07
C GLU A 396 -22.18 -6.94 -0.23
N PHE A 397 -21.77 -5.68 -0.23
CA PHE A 397 -21.16 -5.06 -1.42
C PHE A 397 -19.80 -5.73 -1.76
N ILE A 398 -18.96 -6.00 -0.78
CA ILE A 398 -17.65 -6.65 -1.00
C ILE A 398 -17.82 -8.11 -1.43
N TYR A 399 -18.76 -8.85 -0.82
CA TYR A 399 -18.98 -10.27 -1.11
C TYR A 399 -19.94 -10.52 -2.31
N ALA A 400 -20.61 -9.51 -2.84
CA ALA A 400 -21.59 -9.66 -3.93
C ALA A 400 -21.07 -10.50 -5.12
N PRO A 401 -19.83 -10.36 -5.61
CA PRO A 401 -19.32 -11.20 -6.69
C PRO A 401 -19.15 -12.68 -6.30
N LEU A 402 -18.93 -12.95 -5.01
CA LEU A 402 -18.71 -14.29 -4.47
C LEU A 402 -20.02 -15.02 -4.17
N LEU A 403 -21.11 -14.27 -3.97
CA LEU A 403 -22.43 -14.81 -3.64
C LEU A 403 -23.21 -15.30 -4.88
N SER A 404 -22.76 -14.98 -6.10
CA SER A 404 -23.45 -15.32 -7.35
C SER A 404 -22.60 -16.27 -8.20
N ASP A 405 -23.10 -17.51 -8.47
CA ASP A 405 -22.43 -18.50 -9.34
C ASP A 405 -22.64 -18.14 -10.83
N GLU A 406 -22.10 -17.00 -11.24
CA GLU A 406 -22.18 -16.47 -12.59
C GLU A 406 -20.84 -15.89 -13.04
N VAL A 407 -20.60 -15.93 -14.36
CA VAL A 407 -19.51 -15.19 -14.99
C VAL A 407 -19.90 -13.71 -15.03
N ARG A 408 -19.12 -12.87 -14.37
CA ARG A 408 -19.40 -11.43 -14.25
C ARG A 408 -18.15 -10.62 -13.94
N PRO A 409 -18.15 -9.28 -14.20
CA PRO A 409 -17.12 -8.42 -13.70
C PRO A 409 -17.19 -8.34 -12.16
N ILE A 410 -16.05 -8.04 -11.50
CA ILE A 410 -15.98 -7.91 -10.03
C ILE A 410 -16.95 -6.81 -9.52
N GLN A 411 -17.11 -5.75 -10.29
CA GLN A 411 -18.12 -4.72 -10.07
C GLN A 411 -18.79 -4.34 -11.39
N GLN A 412 -20.10 -4.05 -11.34
CA GLN A 412 -20.85 -3.68 -12.54
C GLN A 412 -20.52 -2.27 -13.06
N VAL A 413 -20.05 -1.38 -12.17
CA VAL A 413 -19.69 0.01 -12.50
C VAL A 413 -18.18 0.16 -12.48
N ARG A 414 -17.58 0.45 -13.63
CA ARG A 414 -16.11 0.53 -13.82
C ARG A 414 -15.44 1.73 -13.14
N ASN A 415 -16.17 2.70 -12.61
CA ASN A 415 -15.59 3.95 -12.08
C ASN A 415 -15.52 4.02 -10.55
N GLY A 416 -15.82 2.94 -9.81
CA GLY A 416 -15.74 2.90 -8.35
C GLY A 416 -16.64 3.88 -7.58
N SER A 417 -17.48 4.67 -8.26
CA SER A 417 -18.33 5.67 -7.61
C SER A 417 -19.35 5.03 -6.66
N ALA A 418 -19.92 3.90 -7.05
CA ALA A 418 -20.92 3.17 -6.25
C ALA A 418 -20.32 2.70 -4.90
N GLY A 419 -19.08 2.23 -4.89
CA GLY A 419 -18.39 1.83 -3.66
C GLY A 419 -18.16 3.02 -2.73
N ARG A 420 -17.80 4.20 -3.25
CA ARG A 420 -17.63 5.41 -2.45
C ARG A 420 -18.93 5.91 -1.83
N GLU A 421 -19.98 6.01 -2.62
CA GLU A 421 -21.30 6.44 -2.15
C GLU A 421 -21.82 5.51 -1.05
N LEU A 422 -21.62 4.19 -1.21
CA LEU A 422 -22.00 3.21 -0.21
C LEU A 422 -21.14 3.32 1.06
N ALA A 423 -19.82 3.47 0.91
CA ALA A 423 -18.91 3.66 2.03
C ALA A 423 -19.27 4.90 2.85
N GLU A 424 -19.58 6.01 2.18
CA GLU A 424 -20.02 7.24 2.85
C GLU A 424 -21.34 7.03 3.60
N LYS A 425 -22.31 6.36 2.97
CA LYS A 425 -23.59 6.02 3.63
C LYS A 425 -23.37 5.18 4.88
N VAL A 426 -22.59 4.11 4.79
CA VAL A 426 -22.27 3.24 5.94
C VAL A 426 -21.57 4.03 7.05
N HIS A 427 -20.61 4.89 6.69
CA HIS A 427 -19.94 5.74 7.67
C HIS A 427 -20.91 6.70 8.38
N GLN A 428 -21.84 7.33 7.67
CA GLN A 428 -22.84 8.23 8.25
C GLN A 428 -23.77 7.47 9.22
N GLU A 429 -24.21 6.26 8.84
CA GLU A 429 -25.05 5.44 9.70
C GLU A 429 -24.31 4.94 10.94
N LEU A 430 -23.06 4.48 10.82
CA LEU A 430 -22.25 4.11 11.97
C LEU A 430 -22.04 5.31 12.92
N LYS A 431 -21.84 6.51 12.39
CA LYS A 431 -21.72 7.72 13.19
C LYS A 431 -23.03 8.08 13.90
N ARG A 432 -24.17 7.85 13.26
CA ARG A 432 -25.50 8.09 13.85
C ARG A 432 -25.75 7.25 15.10
N ILE A 433 -25.28 6.00 15.14
CA ILE A 433 -25.41 5.08 16.29
C ILE A 433 -24.31 5.25 17.34
N GLY A 434 -23.48 6.30 17.26
CA GLY A 434 -22.43 6.60 18.24
C GLY A 434 -21.01 6.23 17.82
N GLY A 435 -20.86 5.63 16.65
CA GLY A 435 -19.57 5.21 16.09
C GLY A 435 -19.14 3.81 16.54
N ILE A 436 -18.39 3.15 15.71
CA ILE A 436 -17.75 1.86 16.03
C ILE A 436 -16.25 2.03 15.76
N LYS A 437 -15.42 1.59 16.70
CA LYS A 437 -13.97 1.54 16.52
C LYS A 437 -13.61 0.22 15.83
N PRO A 438 -13.16 0.24 14.56
CA PRO A 438 -12.80 -0.99 13.88
C PRO A 438 -11.49 -1.55 14.46
N PRO A 439 -11.37 -2.88 14.60
CA PRO A 439 -10.12 -3.51 14.98
C PRO A 439 -9.02 -3.29 13.94
N ARG A 440 -7.77 -3.22 14.38
CA ARG A 440 -6.61 -2.98 13.51
C ARG A 440 -6.50 -4.01 12.37
N GLU A 441 -6.63 -5.28 12.69
CA GLU A 441 -6.57 -6.37 11.71
C GLU A 441 -7.66 -6.25 10.64
N PHE A 442 -8.87 -5.86 11.05
CA PHE A 442 -9.97 -5.62 10.11
C PHE A 442 -9.62 -4.49 9.12
N VAL A 443 -9.10 -3.36 9.61
CA VAL A 443 -8.72 -2.21 8.76
C VAL A 443 -7.65 -2.61 7.74
N LEU A 444 -6.68 -3.44 8.14
CA LEU A 444 -5.63 -3.93 7.26
C LEU A 444 -6.18 -4.85 6.16
N MET A 445 -7.10 -5.75 6.54
CA MET A 445 -7.74 -6.67 5.59
C MET A 445 -8.66 -5.92 4.62
N ASP A 446 -9.49 -5.01 5.11
CA ASP A 446 -10.41 -4.20 4.32
C ASP A 446 -9.65 -3.39 3.26
N ARG A 447 -8.54 -2.76 3.63
CA ARG A 447 -7.66 -2.05 2.68
C ARG A 447 -7.09 -2.97 1.61
N ALA A 448 -6.61 -4.16 1.99
CA ALA A 448 -6.07 -5.11 1.04
C ALA A 448 -7.16 -5.59 0.06
N ALA A 449 -8.37 -5.87 0.57
CA ALA A 449 -9.52 -6.30 -0.24
C ALA A 449 -9.98 -5.20 -1.22
N VAL A 450 -10.13 -3.96 -0.74
CA VAL A 450 -10.51 -2.82 -1.59
C VAL A 450 -9.45 -2.52 -2.65
N GLY A 451 -8.17 -2.52 -2.25
CA GLY A 451 -7.06 -2.28 -3.19
C GLY A 451 -6.97 -3.36 -4.27
N LEU A 452 -7.13 -4.62 -3.90
CA LEU A 452 -7.16 -5.73 -4.86
C LEU A 452 -8.41 -5.67 -5.75
N GLY A 453 -9.57 -5.31 -5.19
CA GLY A 453 -10.79 -5.03 -5.95
C GLY A 453 -10.55 -4.00 -7.05
N SER A 454 -9.79 -2.93 -6.77
CA SER A 454 -9.38 -1.94 -7.76
C SER A 454 -8.53 -2.56 -8.88
N VAL A 455 -7.60 -3.47 -8.57
CA VAL A 455 -6.82 -4.19 -9.59
C VAL A 455 -7.73 -4.96 -10.54
N PHE A 456 -8.72 -5.69 -10.01
CA PHE A 456 -9.69 -6.44 -10.83
C PHE A 456 -10.59 -5.53 -11.66
N ILE A 457 -10.97 -4.35 -11.16
CA ILE A 457 -11.70 -3.35 -11.93
C ILE A 457 -10.88 -2.86 -13.13
N HIS A 458 -9.58 -2.57 -12.94
CA HIS A 458 -8.68 -2.15 -14.02
C HIS A 458 -8.48 -3.26 -15.06
N LEU A 459 -8.36 -4.51 -14.62
CA LEU A 459 -8.31 -5.67 -15.52
C LEU A 459 -9.56 -5.78 -16.38
N GLY A 460 -10.73 -5.39 -15.86
CA GLY A 460 -12.00 -5.54 -16.56
C GLY A 460 -12.31 -6.99 -16.89
N ALA A 461 -11.87 -7.91 -16.03
CA ALA A 461 -12.07 -9.34 -16.20
C ALA A 461 -13.51 -9.74 -15.91
N GLU A 462 -13.97 -10.74 -16.65
CA GLU A 462 -15.29 -11.37 -16.50
C GLU A 462 -15.09 -12.87 -16.25
N VAL A 463 -15.11 -13.24 -14.95
CA VAL A 463 -14.86 -14.61 -14.49
C VAL A 463 -15.92 -15.03 -13.47
N ASN A 464 -15.98 -16.30 -13.16
CA ASN A 464 -16.84 -16.81 -12.09
C ASN A 464 -16.09 -16.71 -10.75
N TRP A 465 -16.23 -15.56 -10.07
CA TRP A 465 -15.60 -15.28 -8.77
C TRP A 465 -16.07 -16.22 -7.68
N HIS A 466 -17.32 -16.66 -7.72
CA HIS A 466 -17.88 -17.63 -6.79
C HIS A 466 -17.11 -18.95 -6.81
N ARG A 467 -16.90 -19.52 -8.00
CA ARG A 467 -16.16 -20.79 -8.13
C ARG A 467 -14.70 -20.66 -7.71
N LEU A 468 -14.05 -19.58 -8.14
CA LEU A 468 -12.65 -19.30 -7.71
C LEU A 468 -12.52 -19.21 -6.18
N PHE A 469 -13.51 -18.62 -5.54
CA PHE A 469 -13.54 -18.51 -4.08
C PHE A 469 -13.82 -19.87 -3.41
N HIS A 470 -14.80 -20.61 -3.89
CA HIS A 470 -15.16 -21.94 -3.36
C HIS A 470 -14.02 -22.94 -3.48
N ASP A 471 -13.27 -22.91 -4.58
CA ASP A 471 -12.06 -23.76 -4.75
C ASP A 471 -11.03 -23.56 -3.60
N LEU A 472 -11.04 -22.42 -2.92
CA LEU A 472 -10.13 -22.11 -1.82
C LEU A 472 -10.71 -22.38 -0.43
N ILE A 473 -12.05 -22.36 -0.27
CA ILE A 473 -12.68 -22.37 1.06
C ILE A 473 -13.46 -23.65 1.38
N ASP A 474 -13.80 -24.49 0.41
CA ASP A 474 -14.69 -25.65 0.63
C ASP A 474 -14.10 -26.64 1.63
N ASP A 475 -12.77 -26.83 1.62
CA ASP A 475 -12.03 -27.69 2.57
C ASP A 475 -11.35 -26.89 3.70
N PHE A 476 -11.84 -25.70 4.02
CA PHE A 476 -11.23 -24.85 5.03
C PHE A 476 -11.34 -25.44 6.44
N ASP A 477 -10.20 -25.58 7.10
CA ASP A 477 -10.07 -26.01 8.49
C ASP A 477 -9.09 -25.09 9.24
N THR A 478 -9.56 -24.46 10.31
CA THR A 478 -8.78 -23.50 11.12
C THR A 478 -7.54 -24.15 11.75
N SER A 479 -7.64 -25.41 12.20
CA SER A 479 -6.53 -26.14 12.82
C SER A 479 -5.46 -26.49 11.79
N LEU A 480 -5.88 -26.90 10.61
CA LEU A 480 -4.98 -27.20 9.50
C LEU A 480 -4.27 -25.91 9.02
N LEU A 481 -4.98 -24.79 8.92
CA LEU A 481 -4.38 -23.49 8.61
C LEU A 481 -3.32 -23.13 9.64
N LYS A 482 -3.62 -23.24 10.94
CA LYS A 482 -2.69 -22.95 12.03
C LYS A 482 -1.40 -23.78 11.92
N GLN A 483 -1.53 -25.06 11.62
CA GLN A 483 -0.40 -25.95 11.45
C GLN A 483 0.46 -25.55 10.24
N ARG A 484 -0.16 -25.34 9.06
CA ARG A 484 0.52 -24.89 7.84
C ARG A 484 1.25 -23.55 8.03
N GLN A 485 0.57 -22.58 8.65
CA GLN A 485 1.13 -21.26 8.93
C GLN A 485 2.38 -21.35 9.81
N ALA A 486 2.32 -22.09 10.94
CA ALA A 486 3.44 -22.24 11.85
C ALA A 486 4.64 -22.95 11.19
N GLU A 487 4.38 -23.97 10.38
CA GLU A 487 5.40 -24.70 9.65
C GLU A 487 6.14 -23.81 8.64
N LEU A 488 5.39 -23.10 7.77
CA LEU A 488 5.99 -22.28 6.74
C LEU A 488 6.70 -21.04 7.29
N CYS A 489 6.17 -20.41 8.34
CA CYS A 489 6.85 -19.29 9.01
C CYS A 489 8.22 -19.74 9.55
N ARG A 490 8.31 -20.94 10.15
CA ARG A 490 9.58 -21.49 10.63
C ARG A 490 10.53 -21.81 9.48
N MET A 491 10.04 -22.41 8.39
CA MET A 491 10.85 -22.71 7.21
C MET A 491 11.37 -21.43 6.51
N ALA A 492 10.60 -20.36 6.54
CA ALA A 492 11.00 -19.05 6.02
C ALA A 492 11.96 -18.28 6.94
N GLY A 493 12.21 -18.78 8.16
CA GLY A 493 13.08 -18.11 9.13
C GLY A 493 12.45 -16.91 9.83
N LEU A 494 11.12 -16.82 9.84
CA LEU A 494 10.41 -15.80 10.58
C LEU A 494 10.38 -16.11 12.09
N PRO A 495 10.44 -15.11 12.96
CA PRO A 495 10.47 -15.34 14.40
C PRO A 495 9.11 -15.82 14.93
N ASP A 496 9.13 -16.72 15.93
CA ASP A 496 7.92 -17.36 16.49
C ASP A 496 6.91 -16.37 17.08
N ASN A 497 7.36 -15.19 17.54
CA ASN A 497 6.47 -14.16 18.08
C ASN A 497 5.60 -13.46 17.03
N ILE A 498 5.88 -13.64 15.76
CA ILE A 498 5.10 -13.02 14.67
C ILE A 498 3.67 -13.59 14.59
N LEU A 499 3.46 -14.80 15.11
CA LEU A 499 2.16 -15.46 15.17
C LEU A 499 1.30 -15.00 16.37
N ASN A 500 1.91 -14.26 17.31
CA ASN A 500 1.26 -13.78 18.54
C ASN A 500 1.08 -12.23 18.54
N SER A 501 1.51 -11.55 17.49
CA SER A 501 1.39 -10.09 17.31
C SER A 501 0.17 -9.74 16.47
#